data_188ba2b0fb6a7a86ad5946d0ade5451a
#
_entry.id   188ba2b0fb6a7a86ad5946d0ade5451a
#
_cell.length_a   1.000
_cell.length_b   1.000
_cell.length_c   1.000
_cell.angle_alpha   90.00
_cell.angle_beta   90.00
_cell.angle_gamma   90.00
#
_symmetry.space_group_name_H-M   'P 1'
#
loop_
_entity.id
_entity.type
_entity.pdbx_description
1 polymer ?
#
loop_
_entity_poly.entity_id
_entity_poly.type
_entity_poly.pdbx_seq_one_letter_code
_entity_poly.pdbx_strand_id
1 'polypeptide(L)'
;GTYLVVEGKADTNHFYIIQKGSVQCIKATGSGIAPVLYGPGDFVGVVPCMSGHLQIETAIAVTDVMAISVKKEQYPELIKNNTPVALKIIKTFANRMRVMNEMLTKATLNSVTKETYEQIFNVASFYEKTSRSDIAIYAYYQYLKTKPTGPNADIAKQKFIALKPKTHAVYFEPTEEM
;
A
#
# COMPACT_ATOMS: atom_id res chain seq x y z
N GLY A 1 -24.68 -13.57 -10.79
CA GLY A 1 -24.46 -12.57 -9.85
C GLY A 1 -24.92 -11.19 -10.23
N THR A 2 -25.71 -10.57 -9.36
CA THR A 2 -26.13 -9.18 -9.52
C THR A 2 -24.97 -8.26 -9.13
N TYR A 3 -24.77 -7.18 -9.91
CA TYR A 3 -23.77 -6.15 -9.59
C TYR A 3 -24.33 -5.19 -8.54
N LEU A 4 -23.57 -4.93 -7.49
CA LEU A 4 -23.86 -3.89 -6.49
C LEU A 4 -23.26 -2.56 -6.93
N VAL A 5 -22.01 -2.57 -7.35
CA VAL A 5 -21.27 -1.42 -7.91
C VAL A 5 -20.38 -1.89 -9.06
N VAL A 6 -20.04 -0.99 -9.97
CA VAL A 6 -19.20 -1.29 -11.14
C VAL A 6 -18.08 -0.27 -11.23
N GLU A 7 -16.84 -0.75 -11.34
CA GLU A 7 -15.63 0.08 -11.46
C GLU A 7 -15.75 1.11 -12.58
N GLY A 8 -15.30 2.33 -12.32
CA GLY A 8 -15.33 3.45 -13.27
C GLY A 8 -16.71 4.14 -13.41
N LYS A 9 -17.76 3.63 -12.76
CA LYS A 9 -19.06 4.31 -12.75
C LYS A 9 -19.11 5.43 -11.71
N ALA A 10 -19.87 6.49 -12.05
CA ALA A 10 -20.05 7.68 -11.22
C ALA A 10 -21.19 7.54 -10.18
N ASP A 11 -21.74 6.33 -10.02
CA ASP A 11 -22.77 6.07 -9.01
C ASP A 11 -22.13 5.99 -7.63
N THR A 12 -22.04 7.15 -6.98
CA THR A 12 -21.32 7.32 -5.71
C THR A 12 -22.22 7.95 -4.63
N ASN A 13 -23.53 8.01 -4.86
CA ASN A 13 -24.47 8.65 -3.93
C ASN A 13 -24.86 7.73 -2.77
N HIS A 14 -24.46 6.47 -2.81
CA HIS A 14 -24.75 5.52 -1.75
C HIS A 14 -23.65 4.46 -1.63
N PHE A 15 -23.62 3.80 -0.50
CA PHE A 15 -22.83 2.59 -0.26
C PHE A 15 -23.68 1.51 0.40
N TYR A 16 -23.19 0.29 0.40
CA TYR A 16 -23.92 -0.87 0.94
C TYR A 16 -23.24 -1.42 2.18
N ILE A 17 -24.05 -1.84 3.16
CA ILE A 17 -23.62 -2.64 4.32
C ILE A 17 -24.22 -4.02 4.14
N ILE A 18 -23.38 -5.04 3.97
CA ILE A 18 -23.81 -6.41 3.78
C ILE A 18 -24.39 -6.94 5.10
N GLN A 19 -25.62 -7.41 5.08
CA GLN A 19 -26.26 -8.05 6.25
C GLN A 19 -26.23 -9.58 6.15
N LYS A 20 -26.37 -10.11 4.93
CA LYS A 20 -26.38 -11.56 4.66
C LYS A 20 -25.77 -11.82 3.29
N GLY A 21 -25.17 -13.01 3.14
CA GLY A 21 -24.57 -13.44 1.87
C GLY A 21 -23.14 -12.97 1.69
N SER A 22 -22.61 -13.19 0.48
CA SER A 22 -21.22 -12.90 0.11
C SER A 22 -21.15 -12.12 -1.19
N VAL A 23 -20.26 -11.14 -1.24
CA VAL A 23 -20.01 -10.25 -2.38
C VAL A 23 -18.54 -10.35 -2.75
N GLN A 24 -18.25 -10.65 -4.00
CA GLN A 24 -16.89 -10.66 -4.53
C GLN A 24 -16.57 -9.27 -5.12
N CYS A 25 -15.48 -8.66 -4.64
CA CYS A 25 -14.97 -7.41 -5.18
C CYS A 25 -13.72 -7.68 -6.02
N ILE A 26 -13.75 -7.21 -7.26
CA ILE A 26 -12.69 -7.34 -8.25
C ILE A 26 -12.31 -5.96 -8.78
N LYS A 27 -11.03 -5.80 -9.13
CA LYS A 27 -10.51 -4.64 -9.86
C LYS A 27 -10.18 -5.07 -11.28
N ALA A 28 -10.80 -4.41 -12.26
CA ALA A 28 -10.64 -4.75 -13.67
C ALA A 28 -9.28 -4.35 -14.25
N THR A 29 -8.66 -3.32 -13.71
CA THR A 29 -7.37 -2.82 -14.18
C THR A 29 -6.25 -3.70 -13.66
N GLY A 30 -5.77 -4.65 -14.47
CA GLY A 30 -4.48 -5.37 -14.48
C GLY A 30 -3.56 -5.39 -13.25
N SER A 31 -4.14 -5.12 -12.07
CA SER A 31 -3.39 -4.86 -10.83
C SER A 31 -2.78 -6.12 -10.20
N GLY A 32 -3.02 -7.31 -10.76
CA GLY A 32 -2.60 -8.56 -10.12
C GLY A 32 -3.23 -8.76 -8.72
N ILE A 33 -4.22 -7.95 -8.36
CA ILE A 33 -4.88 -8.03 -7.05
C ILE A 33 -5.91 -9.14 -7.11
N ALA A 34 -5.75 -10.14 -6.24
CA ALA A 34 -6.72 -11.22 -6.11
C ALA A 34 -8.11 -10.66 -5.71
N PRO A 35 -9.21 -11.25 -6.20
CA PRO A 35 -10.54 -10.91 -5.76
C PRO A 35 -10.68 -11.01 -4.25
N VAL A 36 -11.38 -10.05 -3.65
CA VAL A 36 -11.64 -10.03 -2.20
C VAL A 36 -13.11 -10.39 -1.95
N LEU A 37 -13.35 -11.30 -1.02
CA LEU A 37 -14.70 -11.68 -0.63
C LEU A 37 -15.13 -10.85 0.60
N TYR A 38 -16.28 -10.19 0.48
CA TYR A 38 -16.93 -9.45 1.55
C TYR A 38 -18.14 -10.20 2.07
N GLY A 39 -18.34 -10.15 3.37
CA GLY A 39 -19.44 -10.84 4.06
C GLY A 39 -20.23 -9.91 4.98
N PRO A 40 -21.07 -10.49 5.86
CA PRO A 40 -21.91 -9.70 6.78
C PRO A 40 -21.12 -8.70 7.62
N GLY A 41 -21.60 -7.46 7.60
CA GLY A 41 -21.00 -6.32 8.27
C GLY A 41 -19.90 -5.61 7.47
N ASP A 42 -19.52 -6.08 6.28
CA ASP A 42 -18.58 -5.37 5.41
C ASP A 42 -19.27 -4.29 4.57
N PHE A 43 -18.46 -3.38 4.03
CA PHE A 43 -18.92 -2.21 3.30
C PHE A 43 -18.51 -2.27 1.84
N VAL A 44 -19.44 -2.00 0.94
CA VAL A 44 -19.21 -1.93 -0.52
C VAL A 44 -19.50 -0.52 -1.00
N GLY A 45 -18.56 0.09 -1.75
CA GLY A 45 -18.71 1.42 -2.34
C GLY A 45 -18.56 2.58 -1.34
N VAL A 46 -18.12 2.33 -0.10
CA VAL A 46 -18.01 3.38 0.93
C VAL A 46 -16.96 4.43 0.57
N VAL A 47 -15.81 4.05 0.01
CA VAL A 47 -14.73 4.99 -0.37
C VAL A 47 -15.19 5.97 -1.44
N PRO A 48 -15.72 5.53 -2.59
CA PRO A 48 -16.25 6.42 -3.62
C PRO A 48 -17.40 7.30 -3.13
N CYS A 49 -18.30 6.74 -2.32
CA CYS A 49 -19.42 7.49 -1.73
C CYS A 49 -18.94 8.66 -0.88
N MET A 50 -17.89 8.44 -0.08
CA MET A 50 -17.33 9.46 0.81
C MET A 50 -16.49 10.50 0.06
N SER A 51 -15.68 10.07 -0.89
CA SER A 51 -14.74 10.92 -1.63
C SER A 51 -15.36 11.63 -2.84
N GLY A 52 -16.50 11.15 -3.34
CA GLY A 52 -17.13 11.66 -4.56
C GLY A 52 -16.39 11.26 -5.86
N HIS A 53 -15.45 10.32 -5.79
CA HIS A 53 -14.73 9.80 -6.96
C HIS A 53 -15.45 8.58 -7.55
N LEU A 54 -15.03 8.18 -8.76
CA LEU A 54 -15.59 7.02 -9.44
C LEU A 54 -15.41 5.74 -8.61
N GLN A 55 -16.26 4.73 -8.85
CA GLN A 55 -16.15 3.41 -8.23
C GLN A 55 -14.78 2.80 -8.57
N ILE A 56 -14.08 2.32 -7.53
CA ILE A 56 -12.70 1.80 -7.62
C ILE A 56 -12.63 0.27 -7.72
N GLU A 57 -13.77 -0.39 -7.68
CA GLU A 57 -13.91 -1.84 -7.74
C GLU A 57 -15.28 -2.23 -8.29
N THR A 58 -15.37 -3.41 -8.87
CA THR A 58 -16.65 -4.03 -9.23
C THR A 58 -17.05 -5.04 -8.16
N ALA A 59 -18.24 -4.91 -7.60
CA ALA A 59 -18.76 -5.79 -6.56
C ALA A 59 -19.93 -6.61 -7.11
N ILE A 60 -19.81 -7.94 -7.02
CA ILE A 60 -20.75 -8.91 -7.58
C ILE A 60 -21.26 -9.84 -6.47
N ALA A 61 -22.56 -10.01 -6.36
CA ALA A 61 -23.15 -10.96 -5.44
C ALA A 61 -22.79 -12.40 -5.85
N VAL A 62 -22.18 -13.16 -4.93
CA VAL A 62 -21.81 -14.57 -5.12
C VAL A 62 -22.90 -15.52 -4.63
N THR A 63 -23.63 -15.08 -3.60
CA THR A 63 -24.79 -15.80 -3.03
C THR A 63 -26.00 -14.87 -3.05
N ASP A 64 -27.11 -15.30 -2.45
CA ASP A 64 -28.22 -14.41 -2.14
C ASP A 64 -27.74 -13.38 -1.10
N VAL A 65 -27.79 -12.11 -1.47
CA VAL A 65 -27.27 -11.00 -0.68
C VAL A 65 -28.39 -10.11 -0.18
N MET A 66 -28.40 -9.85 1.12
CA MET A 66 -29.18 -8.79 1.74
C MET A 66 -28.22 -7.69 2.18
N ALA A 67 -28.45 -6.47 1.72
CA ALA A 67 -27.62 -5.32 2.06
C ALA A 67 -28.48 -4.09 2.36
N ILE A 68 -28.02 -3.26 3.30
CA ILE A 68 -28.60 -1.94 3.56
C ILE A 68 -27.91 -0.95 2.65
N SER A 69 -28.69 -0.23 1.84
CA SER A 69 -28.22 0.92 1.08
C SER A 69 -28.27 2.17 1.97
N VAL A 70 -27.13 2.83 2.13
CA VAL A 70 -26.98 4.08 2.90
C VAL A 70 -26.63 5.20 1.93
N LYS A 71 -27.49 6.22 1.88
CA LYS A 71 -27.25 7.40 1.06
C LYS A 71 -26.17 8.30 1.68
N LYS A 72 -25.44 9.03 0.83
CA LYS A 72 -24.37 9.94 1.25
C LYS A 72 -24.84 10.95 2.34
N GLU A 73 -26.06 11.46 2.18
CA GLU A 73 -26.67 12.44 3.10
C GLU A 73 -26.98 11.83 4.49
N GLN A 74 -27.19 10.52 4.55
CA GLN A 74 -27.49 9.79 5.80
C GLN A 74 -26.24 9.42 6.59
N TYR A 75 -25.04 9.54 5.97
CA TYR A 75 -23.78 9.13 6.59
C TYR A 75 -23.47 9.86 7.90
N PRO A 76 -23.59 11.22 8.01
CA PRO A 76 -23.30 11.93 9.25
C PRO A 76 -24.17 11.44 10.41
N GLU A 77 -25.44 11.18 10.16
CA GLU A 77 -26.37 10.67 11.17
C GLU A 77 -26.05 9.23 11.56
N LEU A 78 -25.74 8.38 10.59
CA LEU A 78 -25.30 7.00 10.82
C LEU A 78 -24.08 6.95 11.76
N ILE A 79 -23.07 7.79 11.49
CA ILE A 79 -21.85 7.85 12.30
C ILE A 79 -22.12 8.40 13.70
N LYS A 80 -22.91 9.47 13.80
CA LYS A 80 -23.25 10.10 15.07
C LYS A 80 -24.00 9.13 16.00
N ASN A 81 -24.91 8.34 15.44
CA ASN A 81 -25.78 7.47 16.20
C ASN A 81 -25.24 6.04 16.35
N ASN A 82 -24.15 5.68 15.68
CA ASN A 82 -23.63 4.32 15.67
C ASN A 82 -22.11 4.27 15.69
N THR A 83 -21.52 4.49 16.85
CA THR A 83 -20.06 4.45 17.07
C THR A 83 -19.40 3.15 16.59
N PRO A 84 -19.97 1.94 16.81
CA PRO A 84 -19.37 0.71 16.26
C PRO A 84 -19.24 0.70 14.75
N VAL A 85 -20.24 1.21 14.02
CA VAL A 85 -20.19 1.35 12.55
C VAL A 85 -19.11 2.33 12.14
N ALA A 86 -19.03 3.49 12.82
CA ALA A 86 -17.99 4.49 12.58
C ALA A 86 -16.58 3.88 12.73
N LEU A 87 -16.32 3.19 13.84
CA LEU A 87 -15.04 2.53 14.09
C LEU A 87 -14.72 1.44 13.05
N LYS A 88 -15.72 0.68 12.61
CA LYS A 88 -15.54 -0.34 11.58
C LYS A 88 -15.16 0.29 10.23
N ILE A 89 -15.80 1.40 9.85
CA ILE A 89 -15.44 2.15 8.64
C ILE A 89 -13.99 2.62 8.73
N ILE A 90 -13.59 3.26 9.83
CA ILE A 90 -12.21 3.74 10.03
C ILE A 90 -11.20 2.58 9.94
N LYS A 91 -11.47 1.45 10.60
CA LYS A 91 -10.63 0.25 10.52
C LYS A 91 -10.53 -0.28 9.09
N THR A 92 -11.62 -0.26 8.33
CA THR A 92 -11.64 -0.68 6.92
C THR A 92 -10.72 0.21 6.08
N PHE A 93 -10.78 1.54 6.26
CA PHE A 93 -9.86 2.47 5.58
C PHE A 93 -8.41 2.23 5.99
N ALA A 94 -8.13 2.12 7.28
CA ALA A 94 -6.77 1.88 7.77
C ALA A 94 -6.17 0.58 7.20
N ASN A 95 -6.95 -0.50 7.17
CA ASN A 95 -6.52 -1.77 6.57
C ASN A 95 -6.28 -1.66 5.06
N ARG A 96 -7.16 -0.97 4.32
CA ARG A 96 -6.97 -0.75 2.88
C ARG A 96 -5.72 0.08 2.59
N MET A 97 -5.45 1.14 3.37
CA MET A 97 -4.22 1.94 3.26
C MET A 97 -2.98 1.08 3.54
N ARG A 98 -3.00 0.25 4.58
CA ARG A 98 -1.89 -0.66 4.90
C ARG A 98 -1.60 -1.63 3.76
N VAL A 99 -2.62 -2.31 3.25
CA VAL A 99 -2.48 -3.25 2.12
C VAL A 99 -1.96 -2.54 0.88
N MET A 100 -2.45 -1.33 0.59
CA MET A 100 -1.99 -0.53 -0.55
C MET A 100 -0.52 -0.12 -0.40
N ASN A 101 -0.10 0.31 0.79
CA ASN A 101 1.29 0.61 1.08
C ASN A 101 2.19 -0.62 0.94
N GLU A 102 1.76 -1.80 1.43
CA GLU A 102 2.50 -3.05 1.25
C GLU A 102 2.64 -3.43 -0.23
N MET A 103 1.58 -3.25 -1.03
CA MET A 103 1.62 -3.49 -2.48
C MET A 103 2.55 -2.53 -3.19
N LEU A 104 2.50 -1.23 -2.87
CA LEU A 104 3.41 -0.22 -3.42
C LEU A 104 4.86 -0.55 -3.06
N THR A 105 5.12 -0.89 -1.80
CA THR A 105 6.47 -1.30 -1.35
C THR A 105 6.95 -2.52 -2.12
N LYS A 106 6.11 -3.56 -2.25
CA LYS A 106 6.47 -4.76 -3.03
C LYS A 106 6.69 -4.45 -4.51
N ALA A 107 5.82 -3.64 -5.12
CA ALA A 107 5.97 -3.24 -6.52
C ALA A 107 7.26 -2.44 -6.74
N THR A 108 7.57 -1.52 -5.83
CA THR A 108 8.80 -0.72 -5.87
C THR A 108 10.04 -1.59 -5.65
N LEU A 109 10.00 -2.54 -4.71
CA LEU A 109 11.13 -3.44 -4.42
C LEU A 109 11.31 -4.52 -5.49
N ASN A 110 10.22 -5.01 -6.10
CA ASN A 110 10.28 -6.01 -7.17
C ASN A 110 10.64 -5.40 -8.54
N SER A 111 10.45 -4.08 -8.71
CA SER A 111 10.91 -3.34 -9.88
C SER A 111 12.40 -2.96 -9.79
N VAL A 112 13.19 -3.65 -8.95
CA VAL A 112 14.66 -3.49 -8.90
C VAL A 112 15.23 -4.03 -10.21
N THR A 113 15.02 -3.28 -11.29
CA THR A 113 15.71 -3.42 -12.56
C THR A 113 17.17 -3.01 -12.37
N LYS A 114 18.01 -3.38 -13.34
CA LYS A 114 19.44 -3.07 -13.36
C LYS A 114 19.79 -1.60 -13.05
N GLU A 115 18.84 -0.70 -13.26
CA GLU A 115 18.95 0.75 -13.03
C GLU A 115 18.79 1.16 -11.55
N THR A 116 18.09 0.36 -10.74
CA THR A 116 17.72 0.77 -9.36
C THR A 116 18.91 0.74 -8.41
N TYR A 117 19.81 -0.24 -8.51
CA TYR A 117 21.01 -0.27 -7.66
C TYR A 117 22.00 0.86 -7.99
N GLU A 118 22.09 1.26 -9.28
CA GLU A 118 22.88 2.43 -9.67
C GLU A 118 22.29 3.71 -9.09
N GLN A 119 20.96 3.83 -9.07
CA GLN A 119 20.27 4.95 -8.44
C GLN A 119 20.51 4.98 -6.93
N ILE A 120 20.47 3.83 -6.23
CA ILE A 120 20.79 3.74 -4.81
C ILE A 120 22.21 4.23 -4.53
N PHE A 121 23.19 3.83 -5.36
CA PHE A 121 24.57 4.30 -5.24
C PHE A 121 24.69 5.81 -5.48
N ASN A 122 23.99 6.35 -6.49
CA ASN A 122 23.98 7.78 -6.78
C ASN A 122 23.35 8.59 -5.64
N VAL A 123 22.26 8.10 -5.05
CA VAL A 123 21.61 8.67 -3.85
C VAL A 123 22.59 8.68 -2.67
N ALA A 124 23.30 7.57 -2.43
CA ALA A 124 24.30 7.48 -1.37
C ALA A 124 25.40 8.53 -1.57
N SER A 125 25.93 8.65 -2.78
CA SER A 125 26.96 9.63 -3.14
C SER A 125 26.49 11.09 -3.00
N PHE A 126 25.24 11.36 -3.36
CA PHE A 126 24.63 12.68 -3.18
C PHE A 126 24.56 13.08 -1.70
N TYR A 127 24.04 12.19 -0.84
CA TYR A 127 23.94 12.48 0.58
C TYR A 127 25.30 12.56 1.29
N GLU A 128 26.29 11.80 0.83
CA GLU A 128 27.67 11.97 1.32
C GLU A 128 28.22 13.36 1.00
N LYS A 129 28.02 13.86 -0.23
CA LYS A 129 28.46 15.19 -0.67
C LYS A 129 27.74 16.32 0.07
N THR A 130 26.52 16.10 0.51
CA THR A 130 25.70 17.07 1.28
C THR A 130 25.87 16.92 2.79
N SER A 131 26.90 16.18 3.25
CA SER A 131 27.23 15.96 4.67
C SER A 131 26.13 15.27 5.49
N ARG A 132 25.19 14.58 4.81
CA ARG A 132 24.15 13.77 5.46
C ARG A 132 24.63 12.32 5.59
N SER A 133 25.64 12.13 6.46
CA SER A 133 26.30 10.84 6.65
C SER A 133 25.35 9.74 7.12
N ASP A 134 24.33 10.08 7.88
CA ASP A 134 23.26 9.18 8.36
C ASP A 134 22.48 8.51 7.21
N ILE A 135 22.10 9.28 6.19
CA ILE A 135 21.38 8.77 5.03
C ILE A 135 22.35 8.08 4.04
N ALA A 136 23.53 8.67 3.86
CA ALA A 136 24.54 8.13 2.95
C ALA A 136 24.97 6.70 3.34
N ILE A 137 25.28 6.47 4.62
CA ILE A 137 25.69 5.14 5.10
C ILE A 137 24.57 4.12 4.92
N TYR A 138 23.31 4.49 5.21
CA TYR A 138 22.17 3.61 5.01
C TYR A 138 22.00 3.24 3.53
N ALA A 139 22.13 4.21 2.62
CA ALA A 139 22.01 3.96 1.18
C ALA A 139 23.15 3.08 0.65
N TYR A 140 24.41 3.27 1.10
CA TYR A 140 25.52 2.37 0.76
C TYR A 140 25.29 0.96 1.29
N TYR A 141 24.77 0.82 2.50
CA TYR A 141 24.39 -0.48 3.07
C TYR A 141 23.34 -1.18 2.22
N GLN A 142 22.28 -0.47 1.82
CA GLN A 142 21.22 -1.03 0.95
C GLN A 142 21.76 -1.42 -0.43
N TYR A 143 22.67 -0.64 -1.00
CA TYR A 143 23.35 -0.99 -2.24
C TYR A 143 24.10 -2.31 -2.10
N LEU A 144 24.93 -2.46 -1.08
CA LEU A 144 25.71 -3.67 -0.82
C LEU A 144 24.85 -4.90 -0.55
N LYS A 145 23.72 -4.72 0.16
CA LYS A 145 22.74 -5.78 0.39
C LYS A 145 22.06 -6.24 -0.90
N THR A 146 21.78 -5.32 -1.80
CA THR A 146 21.07 -5.61 -3.05
C THR A 146 22.01 -6.15 -4.14
N LYS A 147 23.25 -5.65 -4.19
CA LYS A 147 24.24 -5.98 -5.22
C LYS A 147 25.66 -6.05 -4.64
N PRO A 148 25.99 -7.09 -3.87
CA PRO A 148 27.29 -7.21 -3.18
C PRO A 148 28.50 -7.29 -4.13
N THR A 149 28.30 -7.72 -5.36
CA THR A 149 29.33 -7.84 -6.41
C THR A 149 29.08 -6.88 -7.60
N GLY A 150 28.36 -5.78 -7.38
CA GLY A 150 28.04 -4.80 -8.42
C GLY A 150 29.26 -3.94 -8.81
N PRO A 151 29.15 -3.16 -9.90
CA PRO A 151 30.25 -2.36 -10.42
C PRO A 151 30.82 -1.34 -9.44
N ASN A 152 30.01 -0.89 -8.46
CA ASN A 152 30.41 0.07 -7.43
C ASN A 152 30.52 -0.56 -6.03
N ALA A 153 30.53 -1.91 -5.91
CA ALA A 153 30.51 -2.60 -4.62
C ALA A 153 31.73 -2.27 -3.77
N ASP A 154 32.93 -2.27 -4.32
CA ASP A 154 34.16 -1.96 -3.61
C ASP A 154 34.19 -0.51 -3.12
N ILE A 155 33.73 0.41 -3.95
CA ILE A 155 33.60 1.83 -3.57
C ILE A 155 32.55 1.96 -2.43
N ALA A 156 31.41 1.31 -2.56
CA ALA A 156 30.37 1.34 -1.55
C ALA A 156 30.85 0.76 -0.22
N LYS A 157 31.62 -0.35 -0.22
CA LYS A 157 32.25 -0.94 0.99
C LYS A 157 33.19 0.06 1.67
N GLN A 158 34.09 0.66 0.90
CA GLN A 158 35.03 1.66 1.43
C GLN A 158 34.31 2.85 2.06
N LYS A 159 33.28 3.37 1.36
CA LYS A 159 32.48 4.50 1.84
C LYS A 159 31.65 4.15 3.07
N PHE A 160 31.06 2.97 3.10
CA PHE A 160 30.33 2.44 4.26
C PHE A 160 31.23 2.40 5.50
N ILE A 161 32.43 1.82 5.38
CA ILE A 161 33.41 1.73 6.47
C ILE A 161 33.85 3.13 6.93
N ALA A 162 34.13 4.05 5.99
CA ALA A 162 34.58 5.41 6.30
C ALA A 162 33.50 6.27 6.97
N LEU A 163 32.23 6.01 6.73
CA LEU A 163 31.10 6.75 7.32
C LEU A 163 30.63 6.13 8.66
N LYS A 164 30.92 4.88 8.94
CA LYS A 164 30.51 4.18 10.16
C LYS A 164 30.87 4.93 11.44
N PRO A 165 32.08 5.48 11.61
CA PRO A 165 32.43 6.25 12.81
C PRO A 165 31.72 7.60 12.93
N LYS A 166 31.13 8.10 11.84
CA LYS A 166 30.45 9.40 11.77
C LYS A 166 28.95 9.32 12.09
N THR A 167 28.46 8.11 12.34
CA THR A 167 27.03 7.86 12.57
C THR A 167 26.84 7.04 13.84
N HIS A 168 25.78 7.32 14.59
CA HIS A 168 25.41 6.56 15.79
C HIS A 168 24.56 5.32 15.46
N ALA A 169 24.30 5.06 14.18
CA ALA A 169 23.48 3.93 13.78
C ALA A 169 24.26 2.62 13.85
N VAL A 170 23.64 1.60 14.46
CA VAL A 170 24.18 0.24 14.51
C VAL A 170 23.80 -0.47 13.23
N TYR A 171 24.76 -0.67 12.33
CA TYR A 171 24.59 -1.50 11.14
C TYR A 171 25.30 -2.82 11.35
N PHE A 172 24.63 -3.93 11.02
CA PHE A 172 25.28 -5.23 10.93
C PHE A 172 26.22 -5.21 9.71
N GLU A 173 27.44 -5.70 9.92
CA GLU A 173 28.36 -5.86 8.80
C GLU A 173 27.75 -6.84 7.78
N PRO A 174 27.83 -6.53 6.47
CA PRO A 174 27.48 -7.50 5.46
C PRO A 174 28.43 -8.70 5.63
N THR A 175 27.92 -9.83 6.10
CA THR A 175 28.72 -11.07 6.16
C THR A 175 29.05 -11.52 4.74
N GLU A 176 30.22 -12.09 4.54
CA GLU A 176 30.74 -12.57 3.23
C GLU A 176 29.87 -13.68 2.60
N GLU A 177 28.81 -14.10 3.28
CA GLU A 177 27.85 -15.14 2.87
C GLU A 177 26.51 -14.59 2.29
N MET A 178 26.45 -13.33 1.86
CA MET A 178 25.26 -12.82 1.17
C MET A 178 25.53 -12.55 -0.29
#